data_5bea707ee831e7468cfe303a16e65b77
#
_entry.id   5bea707ee831e7468cfe303a16e65b77
#
_cell.length_a   1.000
_cell.length_b   1.000
_cell.length_c   1.000
_cell.angle_alpha   90.00
_cell.angle_beta   90.00
_cell.angle_gamma   90.00
#
_symmetry.space_group_name_H-M   'P 1'
#
loop_
_entity.id
_entity.type
_entity.pdbx_description
1 polymer ?
#
loop_
_entity_poly.entity_id
_entity_poly.type
_entity_poly.pdbx_seq_one_letter_code
_entity_poly.pdbx_strand_id
1 'polypeptide(L)'
;MAEYTAAALQTVDQNQNVLFTKTPVPCARGFVIHRDGSGVFTLRGMTDKCAAIYRVQFQANVAFPAGGTPGPISMALAIEGEPVTSSVAIVTPAEAETFNNVTVFAIVRVPRGCCANVAIENVTTPAAPIDVQNANIEITKIAG
;
A
#
# COMPACT_ATOMS: atom_id res chain seq x y z
N MET A 1 -7.12 -5.66 -13.67
CA MET A 1 -5.84 -5.65 -12.95
C MET A 1 -5.08 -4.38 -13.26
N ALA A 2 -4.42 -3.83 -12.28
CA ALA A 2 -3.53 -2.69 -12.45
C ALA A 2 -2.31 -2.88 -11.57
N GLU A 3 -1.16 -2.38 -12.03
CA GLU A 3 0.07 -2.38 -11.25
C GLU A 3 0.66 -0.98 -11.21
N TYR A 4 1.09 -0.57 -10.03
CA TYR A 4 1.72 0.74 -9.80
C TYR A 4 3.05 0.52 -9.09
N THR A 5 4.06 1.30 -9.42
CA THR A 5 5.40 1.10 -8.91
C THR A 5 6.06 2.39 -8.44
N ALA A 6 7.02 2.22 -7.53
CA ALA A 6 7.94 3.28 -7.10
C ALA A 6 9.28 2.62 -6.76
N ALA A 7 10.16 2.53 -7.75
CA ALA A 7 11.45 1.87 -7.57
C ALA A 7 12.44 2.69 -6.74
N ALA A 8 12.36 4.02 -6.80
CA ALA A 8 13.28 4.91 -6.10
C ALA A 8 13.06 4.88 -4.60
N LEU A 9 14.14 5.12 -3.85
CA LEU A 9 14.08 5.25 -2.40
C LEU A 9 13.20 6.43 -2.00
N GLN A 10 12.31 6.22 -1.04
CA GLN A 10 11.51 7.26 -0.43
C GLN A 10 11.45 7.07 1.08
N THR A 11 11.39 8.16 1.82
CA THR A 11 11.23 8.12 3.27
C THR A 11 9.77 8.38 3.62
N VAL A 12 9.18 7.47 4.38
CA VAL A 12 7.77 7.52 4.76
C VAL A 12 7.68 7.66 6.27
N ASP A 13 7.12 8.78 6.73
CA ASP A 13 6.91 9.01 8.15
C ASP A 13 5.74 8.17 8.68
N GLN A 14 5.63 8.07 10.01
CA GLN A 14 4.49 7.38 10.62
C GLN A 14 3.17 7.99 10.17
N ASN A 15 2.20 7.13 9.88
CA ASN A 15 0.86 7.50 9.39
C ASN A 15 0.86 8.20 8.03
N GLN A 16 1.97 8.16 7.31
CA GLN A 16 2.05 8.62 5.94
C GLN A 16 1.98 7.45 4.97
N ASN A 17 1.66 7.75 3.72
CA ASN A 17 1.47 6.74 2.68
C ASN A 17 2.71 6.57 1.82
N VAL A 18 2.94 5.34 1.35
CA VAL A 18 3.90 5.08 0.28
C VAL A 18 3.37 5.71 -1.01
N LEU A 19 4.21 6.45 -1.71
CA LEU A 19 3.84 7.11 -2.98
C LEU A 19 4.22 6.22 -4.16
N PHE A 20 3.39 6.22 -5.20
CA PHE A 20 3.64 5.44 -6.41
C PHE A 20 3.69 6.38 -7.60
N THR A 21 4.79 6.34 -8.36
CA THR A 21 5.11 7.33 -9.38
C THR A 21 4.89 6.83 -10.81
N LYS A 22 4.78 5.53 -11.01
CA LYS A 22 4.63 4.93 -12.35
C LYS A 22 3.49 3.92 -12.37
N THR A 23 2.92 3.74 -13.55
CA THR A 23 1.82 2.80 -13.79
C THR A 23 2.20 1.87 -14.95
N PRO A 24 3.01 0.81 -14.69
CA PRO A 24 3.39 -0.12 -15.75
C PRO A 24 2.22 -0.86 -16.38
N VAL A 25 1.18 -1.16 -15.58
CA VAL A 25 -0.04 -1.82 -16.07
C VAL A 25 -1.23 -0.98 -15.63
N PRO A 26 -1.76 -0.13 -16.53
CA PRO A 26 -2.92 0.71 -16.19
C PRO A 26 -4.20 -0.11 -16.09
N CYS A 27 -5.15 0.39 -15.32
CA CYS A 27 -6.46 -0.21 -15.20
C CYS A 27 -7.27 0.07 -16.48
N ALA A 28 -7.72 -0.99 -17.16
CA ALA A 28 -8.33 -0.88 -18.48
C ALA A 28 -9.73 -0.25 -18.47
N ARG A 29 -10.48 -0.31 -17.37
CA ARG A 29 -11.89 0.10 -17.30
C ARG A 29 -12.19 1.15 -16.23
N GLY A 30 -11.18 1.77 -15.67
CA GLY A 30 -11.39 2.78 -14.65
C GLY A 30 -11.90 2.24 -13.31
N PHE A 31 -11.71 0.95 -13.02
CA PHE A 31 -12.07 0.40 -11.71
C PHE A 31 -11.21 0.98 -10.60
N VAL A 32 -9.99 1.35 -10.90
CA VAL A 32 -9.03 1.95 -9.98
C VAL A 32 -8.62 3.30 -10.53
N ILE A 33 -8.69 4.32 -9.72
CA ILE A 33 -8.24 5.67 -10.06
C ILE A 33 -7.00 5.98 -9.24
N HIS A 34 -5.93 6.36 -9.91
CA HIS A 34 -4.69 6.74 -9.26
C HIS A 34 -4.00 7.83 -10.09
N ARG A 35 -3.46 8.82 -9.41
CA ARG A 35 -2.62 9.85 -10.04
C ARG A 35 -1.16 9.57 -9.69
N ASP A 36 -0.29 9.52 -10.70
CA ASP A 36 1.14 9.30 -10.49
C ASP A 36 1.70 10.33 -9.50
N GLY A 37 2.45 9.82 -8.51
CA GLY A 37 2.97 10.61 -7.41
C GLY A 37 2.09 10.61 -6.16
N SER A 38 0.87 10.08 -6.24
CA SER A 38 -0.03 9.93 -5.09
C SER A 38 0.18 8.59 -4.39
N GLY A 39 -0.16 8.53 -3.10
CA GLY A 39 -0.23 7.29 -2.34
C GLY A 39 -1.65 6.74 -2.19
N VAL A 40 -2.65 7.40 -2.76
CA VAL A 40 -4.05 7.00 -2.60
C VAL A 40 -4.60 6.41 -3.89
N PHE A 41 -5.24 5.26 -3.76
CA PHE A 41 -5.95 4.58 -4.86
C PHE A 41 -7.44 4.59 -4.55
N THR A 42 -8.24 5.01 -5.53
CA THR A 42 -9.69 4.98 -5.40
C THR A 42 -10.23 3.74 -6.11
N LEU A 43 -10.79 2.81 -5.34
CA LEU A 43 -11.43 1.60 -5.87
C LEU A 43 -12.91 1.87 -6.06
N ARG A 44 -13.42 1.59 -7.25
CA ARG A 44 -14.80 1.92 -7.60
C ARG A 44 -15.69 0.68 -7.54
N GLY A 45 -16.89 0.86 -6.99
CA GLY A 45 -17.92 -0.18 -6.95
C GLY A 45 -18.68 -0.30 -8.27
N MET A 46 -17.95 -0.47 -9.37
CA MET A 46 -18.52 -0.63 -10.71
C MET A 46 -18.92 -2.08 -10.93
N THR A 47 -20.15 -2.40 -10.58
CA THR A 47 -20.66 -3.76 -10.65
C THR A 47 -22.19 -3.74 -10.74
N ASP A 48 -22.77 -4.80 -11.33
CA ASP A 48 -24.19 -5.07 -11.28
C ASP A 48 -24.61 -5.94 -10.09
N LYS A 49 -23.64 -6.36 -9.28
CA LYS A 49 -23.84 -7.12 -8.03
C LYS A 49 -23.95 -6.18 -6.83
N CYS A 50 -24.04 -6.73 -5.63
CA CYS A 50 -24.10 -5.93 -4.40
C CYS A 50 -22.81 -5.18 -4.12
N ALA A 51 -21.68 -5.74 -4.52
CA ALA A 51 -20.38 -5.17 -4.27
C ALA A 51 -19.35 -5.67 -5.27
N ALA A 52 -18.31 -4.87 -5.49
CA ALA A 52 -17.10 -5.31 -6.15
C ALA A 52 -16.08 -5.72 -5.09
N ILE A 53 -15.34 -6.79 -5.36
CA ILE A 53 -14.30 -7.29 -4.47
C ILE A 53 -12.96 -7.13 -5.14
N TYR A 54 -12.02 -6.51 -4.43
CA TYR A 54 -10.67 -6.27 -4.92
C TYR A 54 -9.65 -7.01 -4.09
N ARG A 55 -8.64 -7.53 -4.76
CA ARG A 55 -7.43 -8.01 -4.11
C ARG A 55 -6.37 -6.93 -4.25
N VAL A 56 -5.76 -6.54 -3.14
CA VAL A 56 -4.66 -5.58 -3.10
C VAL A 56 -3.45 -6.31 -2.56
N GLN A 57 -2.35 -6.29 -3.32
CA GLN A 57 -1.12 -6.93 -2.92
C GLN A 57 0.04 -5.95 -3.13
N PHE A 58 0.74 -5.65 -2.05
CA PHE A 58 1.86 -4.72 -2.03
C PHE A 58 3.10 -5.45 -1.56
N GLN A 59 4.24 -5.12 -2.16
CA GLN A 59 5.53 -5.52 -1.63
C GLN A 59 6.54 -4.41 -1.82
N ALA A 60 7.51 -4.34 -0.94
CA ALA A 60 8.62 -3.40 -1.01
C ALA A 60 9.76 -3.87 -0.13
N ASN A 61 10.93 -3.27 -0.31
CA ASN A 61 12.04 -3.41 0.60
C ASN A 61 12.05 -2.21 1.54
N VAL A 62 12.14 -2.48 2.84
CA VAL A 62 12.05 -1.44 3.87
C VAL A 62 13.24 -1.53 4.82
N ALA A 63 13.65 -0.37 5.33
CA ALA A 63 14.74 -0.25 6.29
C ALA A 63 14.53 1.01 7.14
N PHE A 64 15.20 1.07 8.28
CA PHE A 64 15.32 2.34 8.99
C PHE A 64 16.36 3.22 8.31
N PRO A 65 16.16 4.54 8.25
CA PRO A 65 17.17 5.44 7.69
C PRO A 65 18.42 5.48 8.56
N ALA A 66 19.49 6.05 8.01
CA ALA A 66 20.75 6.21 8.73
C ALA A 66 20.52 6.95 10.06
N GLY A 67 21.11 6.40 11.13
CA GLY A 67 20.93 6.95 12.48
C GLY A 67 19.64 6.53 13.17
N GLY A 68 18.79 5.75 12.52
CA GLY A 68 17.59 5.21 13.15
C GLY A 68 17.91 4.11 14.16
N THR A 69 17.02 3.94 15.14
CA THR A 69 17.12 2.86 16.11
C THR A 69 16.41 1.63 15.56
N PRO A 70 17.10 0.47 15.42
CA PRO A 70 16.45 -0.73 14.93
C PRO A 70 15.29 -1.18 15.81
N GLY A 71 14.27 -1.74 15.17
CA GLY A 71 13.07 -2.24 15.83
C GLY A 71 12.10 -2.80 14.79
N PRO A 72 10.89 -3.16 15.17
CA PRO A 72 9.91 -3.66 14.20
C PRO A 72 9.40 -2.52 13.31
N ILE A 73 9.30 -2.83 12.02
CA ILE A 73 8.65 -1.97 11.03
C ILE A 73 7.31 -2.60 10.71
N SER A 74 6.23 -1.81 10.76
CA SER A 74 4.88 -2.27 10.48
C SER A 74 4.29 -1.47 9.34
N MET A 75 3.77 -2.17 8.33
CA MET A 75 3.07 -1.59 7.19
C MET A 75 1.68 -2.20 7.11
N ALA A 76 0.70 -1.43 6.68
CA ALA A 76 -0.67 -1.89 6.56
C ALA A 76 -1.38 -1.23 5.39
N LEU A 77 -2.43 -1.89 4.89
CA LEU A 77 -3.40 -1.24 4.02
C LEU A 77 -4.34 -0.41 4.89
N ALA A 78 -4.53 0.85 4.51
CA ALA A 78 -5.51 1.73 5.13
C ALA A 78 -6.68 1.96 4.18
N ILE A 79 -7.90 1.93 4.70
CA ILE A 79 -9.13 2.28 3.98
C ILE A 79 -9.66 3.56 4.61
N GLU A 80 -9.81 4.61 3.80
CA GLU A 80 -10.22 5.94 4.26
C GLU A 80 -9.36 6.45 5.42
N GLY A 81 -8.05 6.15 5.37
CA GLY A 81 -7.09 6.56 6.41
C GLY A 81 -7.02 5.64 7.62
N GLU A 82 -7.90 4.65 7.75
CA GLU A 82 -7.94 3.72 8.87
C GLU A 82 -7.19 2.43 8.51
N PRO A 83 -6.11 2.08 9.22
CA PRO A 83 -5.41 0.83 8.93
C PRO A 83 -6.29 -0.40 9.18
N VAL A 84 -6.24 -1.33 8.24
CA VAL A 84 -6.88 -2.65 8.41
C VAL A 84 -5.91 -3.52 9.21
N THR A 85 -6.25 -3.82 10.46
CA THR A 85 -5.33 -4.51 11.38
C THR A 85 -4.92 -5.90 10.91
N SER A 86 -5.80 -6.60 10.20
CA SER A 86 -5.48 -7.94 9.65
C SER A 86 -4.51 -7.88 8.46
N SER A 87 -4.27 -6.71 7.88
CA SER A 87 -3.32 -6.54 6.76
C SER A 87 -1.92 -6.15 7.22
N VAL A 88 -1.70 -5.93 8.52
CA VAL A 88 -0.41 -5.48 9.03
C VAL A 88 0.67 -6.51 8.77
N ALA A 89 1.74 -6.09 8.12
CA ALA A 89 2.94 -6.89 7.90
C ALA A 89 4.07 -6.30 8.73
N ILE A 90 4.76 -7.15 9.48
CA ILE A 90 5.81 -6.72 10.41
C ILE A 90 7.12 -7.38 10.02
N VAL A 91 8.18 -6.58 9.96
CA VAL A 91 9.54 -7.07 9.78
C VAL A 91 10.46 -6.34 10.75
N THR A 92 11.44 -7.04 11.30
CA THR A 92 12.39 -6.47 12.28
C THR A 92 13.79 -6.52 11.71
N PRO A 93 14.28 -5.44 11.06
CA PRO A 93 15.65 -5.38 10.59
C PRO A 93 16.63 -5.41 11.78
N ALA A 94 17.78 -6.07 11.59
CA ALA A 94 18.80 -6.17 12.64
C ALA A 94 19.51 -4.84 12.89
N GLU A 95 19.64 -4.02 11.84
CA GLU A 95 20.39 -2.76 11.90
C GLU A 95 19.71 -1.71 11.02
N ALA A 96 20.02 -0.43 11.27
CA ALA A 96 19.62 0.64 10.36
C ALA A 96 20.25 0.42 8.98
N GLU A 97 19.57 0.88 7.93
CA GLU A 97 19.97 0.75 6.52
C GLU A 97 20.01 -0.69 6.00
N THR A 98 19.57 -1.67 6.77
CA THR A 98 19.45 -3.06 6.33
C THR A 98 18.02 -3.28 5.78
N PHE A 99 17.93 -3.54 4.48
CA PHE A 99 16.63 -3.72 3.82
C PHE A 99 16.11 -5.14 3.98
N ASN A 100 14.84 -5.24 4.33
CA ASN A 100 14.10 -6.50 4.38
C ASN A 100 12.81 -6.34 3.57
N ASN A 101 12.36 -7.42 2.94
CA ASN A 101 11.12 -7.39 2.17
C ASN A 101 9.91 -7.44 3.10
N VAL A 102 8.89 -6.64 2.76
CA VAL A 102 7.60 -6.68 3.44
C VAL A 102 6.50 -6.81 2.39
N THR A 103 5.50 -7.63 2.67
CA THR A 103 4.36 -7.87 1.79
C THR A 103 3.07 -7.63 2.56
N VAL A 104 2.21 -6.76 2.02
CA VAL A 104 0.88 -6.48 2.55
C VAL A 104 -0.14 -7.03 1.58
N PHE A 105 -1.11 -7.78 2.10
CA PHE A 105 -2.18 -8.39 1.31
C PHE A 105 -3.51 -8.10 1.98
N ALA A 106 -4.51 -7.69 1.18
CA ALA A 106 -5.85 -7.48 1.70
C ALA A 106 -6.91 -7.69 0.62
N ILE A 107 -8.09 -8.05 1.05
CA ILE A 107 -9.29 -8.11 0.22
C ILE A 107 -10.18 -6.94 0.64
N VAL A 108 -10.59 -6.13 -0.32
CA VAL A 108 -11.38 -4.93 -0.08
C VAL A 108 -12.75 -5.07 -0.76
N ARG A 109 -13.82 -4.90 0.01
CA ARG A 109 -15.17 -4.92 -0.49
C ARG A 109 -15.65 -3.48 -0.70
N VAL A 110 -16.05 -3.16 -1.94
CA VAL A 110 -16.55 -1.85 -2.30
C VAL A 110 -18.02 -1.99 -2.68
N PRO A 111 -18.97 -1.45 -1.91
CA PRO A 111 -20.38 -1.55 -2.24
C PRO A 111 -20.70 -0.94 -3.60
N ARG A 112 -21.72 -1.48 -4.25
CA ARG A 112 -22.19 -0.99 -5.56
C ARG A 112 -22.45 0.52 -5.52
N GLY A 113 -21.89 1.22 -6.49
CA GLY A 113 -22.07 2.66 -6.63
C GLY A 113 -21.22 3.49 -5.68
N CYS A 114 -20.45 2.87 -4.78
CA CYS A 114 -19.56 3.56 -3.86
C CYS A 114 -18.13 3.56 -4.37
N CYS A 115 -17.25 4.24 -3.62
CA CYS A 115 -15.82 4.21 -3.82
C CYS A 115 -15.14 3.97 -2.47
N ALA A 116 -13.95 3.40 -2.50
CA ALA A 116 -13.11 3.26 -1.33
C ALA A 116 -11.71 3.77 -1.65
N ASN A 117 -11.17 4.64 -0.82
CA ASN A 117 -9.81 5.14 -0.95
C ASN A 117 -8.89 4.28 -0.11
N VAL A 118 -7.90 3.66 -0.74
CA VAL A 118 -6.95 2.79 -0.08
C VAL A 118 -5.53 3.31 -0.26
N ALA A 119 -4.68 3.02 0.71
CA ALA A 119 -3.27 3.40 0.69
C ALA A 119 -2.45 2.40 1.48
N ILE A 120 -1.16 2.35 1.23
CA ILE A 120 -0.21 1.59 2.05
C ILE A 120 0.44 2.57 3.01
N GLU A 121 0.29 2.32 4.29
CA GLU A 121 0.64 3.26 5.35
C GLU A 121 1.71 2.68 6.27
N ASN A 122 2.64 3.55 6.70
CA ASN A 122 3.60 3.19 7.73
C ASN A 122 2.91 3.30 9.10
N VAL A 123 2.68 2.17 9.74
CA VAL A 123 2.02 2.11 11.06
C VAL A 123 2.98 1.68 12.17
N THR A 124 4.27 1.89 11.95
CA THR A 124 5.32 1.54 12.91
C THR A 124 5.12 2.22 14.26
N THR A 125 5.17 1.45 15.34
CA THR A 125 5.11 1.95 16.72
C THR A 125 6.28 1.39 17.53
N PRO A 126 6.99 2.23 18.30
CA PRO A 126 6.84 3.69 18.40
C PRO A 126 7.13 4.39 17.08
N ALA A 127 6.65 5.62 16.94
CA ALA A 127 6.72 6.39 15.70
C ALA A 127 8.15 6.49 15.16
N ALA A 128 8.33 6.11 13.90
CA ALA A 128 9.62 6.19 13.23
C ALA A 128 9.44 6.35 11.72
N PRO A 129 10.25 7.19 11.07
CA PRO A 129 10.32 7.20 9.61
C PRO A 129 10.98 5.91 9.12
N ILE A 130 10.60 5.47 7.95
CA ILE A 130 11.21 4.30 7.29
C ILE A 130 11.57 4.66 5.85
N ASP A 131 12.62 4.01 5.35
CA ASP A 131 12.99 4.07 3.95
C ASP A 131 12.29 2.93 3.22
N VAL A 132 11.66 3.25 2.09
CA VAL A 132 10.95 2.28 1.25
C VAL A 132 11.55 2.33 -0.14
N GLN A 133 11.83 1.16 -0.71
CA GLN A 133 12.49 1.04 -2.00
C GLN A 133 11.91 -0.15 -2.76
N ASN A 134 11.91 -0.06 -4.09
CA ASN A 134 11.41 -1.12 -4.97
C ASN A 134 9.95 -1.49 -4.66
N ALA A 135 9.12 -0.49 -4.39
CA ALA A 135 7.72 -0.70 -4.08
C ALA A 135 6.90 -1.04 -5.31
N ASN A 136 6.01 -2.01 -5.18
CA ASN A 136 4.97 -2.23 -6.17
C ASN A 136 3.65 -2.63 -5.49
N ILE A 137 2.55 -2.32 -6.16
CA ILE A 137 1.21 -2.69 -5.70
C ILE A 137 0.41 -3.18 -6.89
N GLU A 138 -0.22 -4.33 -6.73
CA GLU A 138 -1.16 -4.89 -7.70
C GLU A 138 -2.57 -4.77 -7.13
N ILE A 139 -3.50 -4.26 -7.93
CA ILE A 139 -4.90 -4.17 -7.57
C ILE A 139 -5.71 -4.89 -8.63
N THR A 140 -6.44 -5.93 -8.24
CA THR A 140 -7.23 -6.75 -9.14
C THR A 140 -8.65 -6.86 -8.61
N LYS A 141 -9.64 -6.57 -9.47
CA LYS A 141 -11.04 -6.85 -9.17
C LYS A 141 -11.25 -8.34 -9.38
N ILE A 142 -11.58 -9.08 -8.31
CA ILE A 142 -11.70 -10.53 -8.33
C ILE A 142 -13.14 -11.02 -8.34
N ALA A 143 -14.11 -10.17 -8.02
CA ALA A 143 -15.53 -10.51 -8.06
C ALA A 143 -16.39 -9.26 -8.24
N GLY A 144 -17.59 -9.47 -8.73
CA GLY A 144 -18.54 -8.38 -8.99
C GLY A 144 -18.49 -7.90 -10.48
#